data_f73172b13bd82152ba724537fb5099d0
#
_entry.id   f73172b13bd82152ba724537fb5099d0
#
_cell.length_a   1.000
_cell.length_b   1.000
_cell.length_c   1.000
_cell.angle_alpha   90.00
_cell.angle_beta   90.00
_cell.angle_gamma   90.00
#
_symmetry.space_group_name_H-M   'P 1'
#
loop_
_entity.id
_entity.type
_entity.pdbx_description
1 polymer ?
#
loop_
_entity_poly.entity_id
_entity_poly.type
_entity_poly.pdbx_seq_one_letter_code
_entity_poly.pdbx_strand_id
1 'polypeptide(L)'
;MRIRGGCAILWREQGVSQIGTSPDRRTIVSDLSLAEQRLLDELGRNLEVGGVYRAARRSRVPVTRARQIVEELGHQGALVS
;
A
#
# COMPACT_ATOMS: atom_id res chain seq x y z
N MET A 1 -6.52 0.04 -10.48
CA MET A 1 -5.93 0.72 -9.33
C MET A 1 -4.55 0.14 -9.05
N ARG A 2 -3.58 0.96 -8.85
CA ARG A 2 -2.21 0.52 -8.55
C ARG A 2 -1.45 1.63 -7.84
N ILE A 3 -0.33 1.27 -7.21
CA ILE A 3 0.60 2.27 -6.68
C ILE A 3 1.10 3.12 -7.86
N ARG A 4 1.25 4.41 -7.63
CA ARG A 4 1.72 5.36 -8.65
C ARG A 4 2.98 4.81 -9.32
N GLY A 5 3.00 4.86 -10.66
CA GLY A 5 4.07 4.29 -11.46
C GLY A 5 5.44 4.79 -11.07
N GLY A 6 6.43 3.90 -11.07
CA GLY A 6 7.80 4.22 -10.71
C GLY A 6 8.06 4.32 -9.21
N CYS A 7 7.05 4.12 -8.36
CA CYS A 7 7.22 4.17 -6.92
C CYS A 7 7.54 2.79 -6.37
N ALA A 8 8.62 2.70 -5.59
CA ALA A 8 8.96 1.49 -4.86
C ALA A 8 8.30 1.52 -3.48
N ILE A 9 8.03 0.34 -2.94
CA ILE A 9 7.57 0.18 -1.57
C ILE A 9 8.79 -0.22 -0.73
N LEU A 10 9.12 0.58 0.26
CA LEU A 10 10.27 0.33 1.14
C LEU A 10 9.82 0.21 2.58
N TRP A 11 10.33 -0.78 3.28
CA TRP A 11 10.13 -0.93 4.71
C TRP A 11 11.19 -0.09 5.42
N ARG A 12 10.79 0.94 6.12
CA ARG A 12 11.71 1.77 6.89
C ARG A 12 12.02 1.14 8.23
N GLU A 13 11.00 0.59 8.86
CA GLU A 13 11.09 -0.14 10.12
C GLU A 13 9.82 -0.95 10.28
N GLN A 14 9.73 -1.74 11.33
CA GLN A 14 8.52 -2.49 11.61
C GLN A 14 7.35 -1.53 11.83
N GLY A 15 6.30 -1.69 11.07
CA GLY A 15 5.12 -0.84 11.16
C GLY A 15 5.17 0.43 10.31
N VAL A 16 6.29 0.71 9.62
CA VAL A 16 6.44 1.92 8.81
C VAL A 16 6.95 1.57 7.43
N SER A 17 6.17 1.91 6.42
CA SER A 17 6.54 1.71 5.02
C SER A 17 6.55 3.04 4.28
N GLN A 18 7.38 3.11 3.25
CA GLN A 18 7.51 4.30 2.41
C GLN A 18 7.17 3.94 0.98
N ILE A 19 6.35 4.77 0.34
CA ILE A 19 6.01 4.64 -1.08
C ILE A 19 6.73 5.74 -1.83
N GLY A 20 7.60 5.36 -2.74
CA GLY A 20 8.43 6.28 -3.51
C GLY A 20 9.72 6.63 -2.79
N THR A 21 10.74 6.97 -3.57
CA THR A 21 12.07 7.30 -3.06
C THR A 21 12.42 8.77 -3.23
N SER A 22 11.66 9.50 -4.06
CA SER A 22 11.89 10.91 -4.27
C SER A 22 11.53 11.72 -3.02
N PRO A 23 12.38 12.61 -2.53
CA PRO A 23 12.07 13.43 -1.36
C PRO A 23 10.78 14.25 -1.50
N ASP A 24 10.44 14.64 -2.73
CA ASP A 24 9.28 15.49 -2.99
C ASP A 24 7.98 14.73 -3.14
N ARG A 25 8.04 13.41 -3.36
CA ARG A 25 6.87 12.60 -3.72
C ARG A 25 6.78 11.31 -2.94
N ARG A 26 7.40 11.23 -1.80
CA ARG A 26 7.31 10.04 -0.96
C ARG A 26 6.11 10.14 -0.04
N THR A 27 5.48 9.01 0.20
CA THR A 27 4.40 8.86 1.17
C THR A 27 4.88 7.90 2.25
N ILE A 28 4.78 8.30 3.50
CA ILE A 28 5.16 7.45 4.63
C ILE A 28 3.89 7.03 5.35
N VAL A 29 3.72 5.73 5.51
CA VAL A 29 2.57 5.14 6.20
C VAL A 29 3.08 4.47 7.46
N SER A 30 2.54 4.85 8.60
CA SER A 30 2.94 4.35 9.91
C SER A 30 1.80 3.62 10.61
N ASP A 31 2.10 3.09 11.79
CA ASP A 31 1.13 2.36 12.62
C ASP A 31 0.54 1.14 11.90
N LEU A 32 1.36 0.48 11.10
CA LEU A 32 0.95 -0.71 10.36
C LEU A 32 1.32 -1.97 11.13
N SER A 33 0.42 -2.97 11.08
CA SER A 33 0.79 -4.31 11.49
C SER A 33 1.70 -4.94 10.43
N LEU A 34 2.37 -6.02 10.78
CA LEU A 34 3.18 -6.76 9.80
C LEU A 34 2.33 -7.20 8.60
N ALA A 35 1.11 -7.68 8.88
CA ALA A 35 0.19 -8.09 7.82
C ALA A 35 -0.15 -6.91 6.91
N GLU A 36 -0.35 -5.72 7.48
CA GLU A 36 -0.65 -4.51 6.70
C GLU A 36 0.55 -4.06 5.86
N GLN A 37 1.77 -4.21 6.35
CA GLN A 37 2.95 -3.94 5.54
C GLN A 37 3.07 -4.91 4.36
N ARG A 38 2.72 -6.18 4.58
CA ARG A 38 2.67 -7.17 3.50
C ARG A 38 1.58 -6.80 2.47
N LEU A 39 0.46 -6.27 2.94
CA LEU A 39 -0.59 -5.78 2.07
C LEU A 39 -0.05 -4.68 1.15
N LEU A 40 0.71 -3.73 1.67
CA LEU A 40 1.31 -2.68 0.85
C LEU A 40 2.25 -3.26 -0.21
N ASP A 41 3.05 -4.27 0.16
CA ASP A 41 3.93 -4.93 -0.81
C ASP A 41 3.13 -5.58 -1.94
N GLU A 42 2.00 -6.21 -1.61
CA GLU A 42 1.12 -6.79 -2.62
C GLU A 42 0.50 -5.71 -3.51
N LEU A 43 0.09 -4.59 -2.92
CA LEU A 43 -0.45 -3.45 -3.67
C LEU A 43 0.60 -2.79 -4.57
N GLY A 44 1.88 -2.93 -4.24
CA GLY A 44 2.98 -2.42 -5.06
C GLY A 44 3.15 -3.17 -6.37
N ARG A 45 2.55 -4.34 -6.52
CA ARG A 45 2.52 -5.07 -7.78
C ARG A 45 1.34 -4.56 -8.59
N ASN A 46 1.42 -4.68 -9.91
CA ASN A 46 0.29 -4.29 -10.77
C ASN A 46 -0.93 -5.16 -10.44
N LEU A 47 -1.93 -4.56 -9.83
CA LEU A 47 -3.14 -5.26 -9.44
C LEU A 47 -4.23 -5.01 -10.47
N GLU A 48 -4.88 -6.09 -10.89
CA GLU A 48 -6.06 -6.03 -11.72
C GLU A 48 -7.29 -5.69 -10.87
N VAL A 49 -8.43 -5.52 -11.54
CA VAL A 49 -9.71 -5.33 -10.85
C VAL A 49 -9.92 -6.47 -9.86
N GLY A 50 -10.28 -6.12 -8.64
CA GLY A 50 -10.42 -7.09 -7.56
C GLY A 50 -9.12 -7.46 -6.85
N GLY A 51 -7.99 -6.88 -7.27
CA GLY A 51 -6.70 -7.18 -6.69
C GLY A 51 -6.58 -6.84 -5.21
N VAL A 52 -7.32 -5.83 -4.75
CA VAL A 52 -7.33 -5.46 -3.33
C VAL A 52 -7.85 -6.61 -2.48
N TYR A 53 -8.91 -7.28 -2.92
CA TYR A 53 -9.44 -8.45 -2.19
C TYR A 53 -8.42 -9.58 -2.12
N ARG A 54 -7.77 -9.87 -3.24
CA ARG A 54 -6.73 -10.91 -3.28
C ARG A 54 -5.55 -10.56 -2.40
N ALA A 55 -5.10 -9.32 -2.47
CA ALA A 55 -4.00 -8.84 -1.65
C ALA A 55 -4.35 -8.92 -0.16
N ALA A 56 -5.55 -8.51 0.21
CA ALA A 56 -6.02 -8.61 1.59
C ALA A 56 -6.03 -10.05 2.08
N ARG A 57 -6.54 -10.97 1.28
CA ARG A 57 -6.57 -12.39 1.63
C ARG A 57 -5.18 -12.98 1.80
N ARG A 58 -4.27 -12.69 0.88
CA ARG A 58 -2.89 -13.16 0.95
C ARG A 58 -2.15 -12.62 2.16
N SER A 59 -2.43 -11.39 2.52
CA SER A 59 -1.77 -10.72 3.64
C SER A 59 -2.49 -10.95 4.96
N ARG A 60 -3.65 -11.61 4.95
CA ARG A 60 -4.48 -11.86 6.13
C ARG A 60 -4.94 -10.57 6.79
N VAL A 61 -5.23 -9.56 6.00
CA VAL A 61 -5.80 -8.29 6.45
C VAL A 61 -7.30 -8.32 6.19
N PRO A 62 -8.13 -7.94 7.17
CA PRO A 62 -9.58 -7.84 6.92
C PRO A 62 -9.86 -6.88 5.77
N VAL A 63 -10.81 -7.23 4.91
CA VAL A 63 -11.15 -6.42 3.73
C VAL A 63 -11.51 -4.99 4.12
N THR A 64 -12.22 -4.80 5.22
CA THR A 64 -12.59 -3.46 5.70
C THR A 64 -11.34 -2.62 5.98
N ARG A 65 -10.35 -3.22 6.63
CA ARG A 65 -9.09 -2.51 6.92
C ARG A 65 -8.28 -2.26 5.64
N ALA A 66 -8.26 -3.22 4.72
CA ALA A 66 -7.59 -3.06 3.45
C ALA A 66 -8.17 -1.88 2.66
N ARG A 67 -9.50 -1.73 2.67
CA ARG A 67 -10.17 -0.61 2.03
C ARG A 67 -9.80 0.72 2.66
N GLN A 68 -9.71 0.77 3.98
CA GLN A 68 -9.29 1.99 4.68
C GLN A 68 -7.87 2.41 4.28
N ILE A 69 -6.97 1.45 4.20
CA ILE A 69 -5.59 1.72 3.77
C ILE A 69 -5.57 2.25 2.34
N VAL A 70 -6.31 1.62 1.44
CA VAL A 70 -6.42 2.04 0.05
C VAL A 70 -6.97 3.46 -0.07
N GLU A 71 -8.01 3.79 0.69
CA GLU A 71 -8.56 5.14 0.71
C GLU A 71 -7.54 6.17 1.18
N GLU A 72 -6.81 5.86 2.23
CA GLU A 72 -5.78 6.76 2.76
C GLU A 72 -4.68 6.99 1.73
N LEU A 73 -4.23 5.92 1.06
CA LEU A 73 -3.24 6.05 -0.01
C LEU A 73 -3.77 6.89 -1.16
N GLY A 74 -5.04 6.74 -1.49
CA GLY A 74 -5.68 7.55 -2.53
C GLY A 74 -5.70 9.03 -2.16
N HIS A 75 -6.01 9.36 -0.91
CA HIS A 75 -6.01 10.74 -0.43
C HIS A 75 -4.61 11.36 -0.48
N GLN A 76 -3.58 10.56 -0.26
CA GLN A 76 -2.21 11.03 -0.32
C GLN A 76 -1.62 11.04 -1.73
N GLY A 77 -2.41 10.65 -2.73
CA GLY A 77 -1.96 10.64 -4.12
C GLY A 77 -1.00 9.52 -4.46
N ALA A 78 -0.93 8.48 -3.64
CA ALA A 78 -0.02 7.36 -3.85
C ALA A 78 -0.58 6.30 -4.81
N LEU A 79 -1.86 6.37 -5.12
CA LEU A 79 -2.52 5.44 -6.03
C LEU A 79 -2.97 6.13 -7.31
N VAL A 80 -2.93 5.39 -8.40
CA VAL A 80 -3.48 5.83 -9.70
C VAL A 80 -4.48 4.79 -10.19
N SER A 81 -5.47 5.27 -10.93
CA SER A 81 -6.49 4.42 -11.51
C SER A 81 -5.96 3.64 -12.71
#